data_ad1dee497f9d7eeb3d3349c9bc841876
#
_entry.id   ad1dee497f9d7eeb3d3349c9bc841876
#
_cell.length_a   1.000
_cell.length_b   1.000
_cell.length_c   1.000
_cell.angle_alpha   90.00
_cell.angle_beta   90.00
_cell.angle_gamma   90.00
#
_symmetry.space_group_name_H-M   'P 1'
#
loop_
_entity.id
_entity.type
_entity.pdbx_description
1 polymer ?
#
loop_
_entity_poly.entity_id
_entity_poly.type
_entity_poly.pdbx_seq_one_letter_code
_entity_poly.pdbx_strand_id
1 'polypeptide(L)'
;TYFRERMNNAFDDITYYRSLAYKLYDPASIDGSALTAPPELSQLTYTNEYNLDVYSTQGNVMKVCKEGVEFQFASKRIESLKTRVTMYGAWIKTIYNSDSPQYKASSILLDNKQLKYVGLYNGDNGTESQAFNTNFMFDTYIQRLGLTFSTSAQCTWYTNRRNLWNNGVPVSYIDQSGETHPFRE
;
A
#
# COMPACT_ATOMS: atom_id res chain seq x y z
N THR A 1 -3.91 -25.43 16.17
CA THR A 1 -4.89 -24.36 16.44
C THR A 1 -5.30 -23.70 15.12
N TYR A 2 -6.59 -23.46 14.92
CA TYR A 2 -7.11 -22.60 13.87
C TYR A 2 -7.45 -21.26 14.49
N PHE A 3 -7.13 -20.15 13.81
CA PHE A 3 -7.53 -18.81 14.23
C PHE A 3 -8.06 -18.01 13.05
N ARG A 4 -8.92 -17.05 13.35
CA ARG A 4 -9.40 -16.04 12.42
C ARG A 4 -9.63 -14.74 13.15
N GLU A 5 -8.96 -13.70 12.69
CA GLU A 5 -9.04 -12.35 13.24
C GLU A 5 -9.55 -11.38 12.18
N ARG A 6 -10.38 -10.45 12.57
CA ARG A 6 -10.90 -9.39 11.70
C ARG A 6 -10.76 -8.05 12.39
N MET A 7 -10.24 -7.08 11.64
CA MET A 7 -10.15 -5.69 12.04
C MET A 7 -10.78 -4.85 10.94
N ASN A 8 -11.74 -3.99 11.27
CA ASN A 8 -12.47 -3.19 10.29
C ASN A 8 -12.01 -1.73 10.26
N ASN A 9 -11.12 -1.33 11.16
CA ASN A 9 -10.70 0.05 11.37
C ASN A 9 -9.17 0.15 11.44
N ALA A 10 -8.46 -0.58 10.57
CA ALA A 10 -7.02 -0.42 10.47
C ALA A 10 -6.67 0.84 9.70
N PHE A 11 -5.50 1.41 9.97
CA PHE A 11 -5.00 2.59 9.29
C PHE A 11 -4.59 2.26 7.86
N ASP A 12 -4.94 3.17 6.95
CA ASP A 12 -4.47 3.18 5.57
C ASP A 12 -4.45 4.61 5.04
N ASP A 13 -3.80 4.80 3.90
CA ASP A 13 -3.76 6.08 3.22
C ASP A 13 -5.11 6.35 2.52
N ILE A 14 -5.67 7.50 2.84
CA ILE A 14 -6.82 8.06 2.13
C ILE A 14 -6.30 9.14 1.20
N THR A 15 -6.58 9.03 -0.08
CA THR A 15 -6.22 10.06 -1.05
C THR A 15 -7.35 11.06 -1.20
N TYR A 16 -6.96 12.32 -1.35
CA TYR A 16 -7.85 13.44 -1.62
C TYR A 16 -7.30 14.28 -2.76
N TYR A 17 -8.13 15.09 -3.34
CA TYR A 17 -7.71 16.11 -4.28
C TYR A 17 -8.11 17.50 -3.79
N ARG A 18 -7.40 18.49 -4.27
CA ARG A 18 -7.69 19.89 -4.04
C ARG A 18 -7.48 20.67 -5.32
N SER A 19 -8.50 21.42 -5.74
CA SER A 19 -8.38 22.41 -6.81
C SER A 19 -8.04 23.75 -6.20
N LEU A 20 -6.93 24.33 -6.63
CA LEU A 20 -6.46 25.65 -6.19
C LEU A 20 -6.51 26.59 -7.38
N ALA A 21 -7.38 27.60 -7.30
CA ALA A 21 -7.37 28.70 -8.26
C ALA A 21 -6.25 29.67 -7.91
N TYR A 22 -5.48 30.07 -8.88
CA TYR A 22 -4.44 31.09 -8.74
C TYR A 22 -4.38 31.99 -9.97
N LYS A 23 -3.78 33.16 -9.79
CA LYS A 23 -3.55 34.12 -10.87
C LYS A 23 -2.16 33.90 -11.45
N LEU A 24 -2.09 33.51 -12.72
CA LEU A 24 -0.84 33.47 -13.46
C LEU A 24 -0.66 34.84 -14.16
N TYR A 25 0.26 35.65 -13.64
CA TYR A 25 0.56 36.96 -14.21
C TYR A 25 1.39 36.81 -15.47
N ASP A 26 1.06 37.64 -16.47
CA ASP A 26 1.81 37.70 -17.73
C ASP A 26 3.13 38.43 -17.53
N PRO A 27 4.29 37.76 -17.72
CA PRO A 27 5.59 38.41 -17.60
C PRO A 27 5.76 39.59 -18.55
N ALA A 28 5.07 39.60 -19.71
CA ALA A 28 5.13 40.69 -20.66
C ALA A 28 4.45 41.99 -20.16
N SER A 29 3.61 41.88 -19.12
CA SER A 29 3.00 43.04 -18.47
C SER A 29 3.91 43.70 -17.41
N ILE A 30 5.06 43.11 -17.11
CA ILE A 30 6.01 43.61 -16.13
C ILE A 30 6.99 44.56 -16.84
N ASP A 31 7.04 45.80 -16.42
CA ASP A 31 7.99 46.78 -16.98
C ASP A 31 9.35 46.74 -16.22
N GLY A 32 10.33 47.46 -16.76
CA GLY A 32 11.69 47.49 -16.22
C GLY A 32 11.81 48.06 -14.81
N SER A 33 10.79 48.81 -14.31
CA SER A 33 10.77 49.34 -12.95
C SER A 33 10.67 48.26 -11.89
N ALA A 34 10.17 47.08 -12.26
CA ALA A 34 10.08 45.90 -11.37
C ALA A 34 11.45 45.37 -10.89
N LEU A 35 12.56 45.76 -11.52
CA LEU A 35 13.92 45.43 -11.09
C LEU A 35 14.30 46.15 -9.77
N THR A 36 13.66 47.29 -9.46
CA THR A 36 13.98 48.13 -8.26
C THR A 36 12.88 48.14 -7.26
N ALA A 37 11.63 47.90 -7.65
CA ALA A 37 10.46 47.87 -6.77
C ALA A 37 9.43 46.84 -7.29
N PRO A 38 8.65 46.19 -6.43
CA PRO A 38 7.60 45.27 -6.90
C PRO A 38 6.55 46.05 -7.71
N PRO A 39 6.07 45.48 -8.85
CA PRO A 39 5.08 46.16 -9.68
C PRO A 39 3.73 46.26 -8.97
N GLU A 40 2.95 47.27 -9.33
CA GLU A 40 1.58 47.38 -8.85
C GLU A 40 0.71 46.29 -9.50
N LEU A 41 0.06 45.46 -8.66
CA LEU A 41 -0.76 44.35 -9.11
C LEU A 41 -1.93 44.77 -10.02
N SER A 42 -2.40 46.01 -9.87
CA SER A 42 -3.46 46.58 -10.69
C SER A 42 -3.07 46.82 -12.17
N GLN A 43 -1.78 46.92 -12.45
CA GLN A 43 -1.23 47.13 -13.78
C GLN A 43 -0.87 45.85 -14.50
N LEU A 44 -0.87 44.71 -13.79
CA LEU A 44 -0.51 43.42 -14.34
C LEU A 44 -1.72 42.72 -14.98
N THR A 45 -1.53 42.19 -16.16
CA THR A 45 -2.49 41.26 -16.76
C THR A 45 -2.26 39.86 -16.21
N TYR A 46 -3.34 39.11 -16.02
CA TYR A 46 -3.28 37.73 -15.52
C TYR A 46 -4.36 36.88 -16.14
N THR A 47 -4.09 35.56 -16.18
CA THR A 47 -5.08 34.53 -16.44
C THR A 47 -5.39 33.79 -15.15
N ASN A 48 -6.65 33.37 -14.98
CA ASN A 48 -7.00 32.45 -13.91
C ASN A 48 -6.62 31.04 -14.30
N GLU A 49 -5.77 30.44 -13.49
CA GLU A 49 -5.33 29.05 -13.68
C GLU A 49 -5.72 28.22 -12.47
N TYR A 50 -5.79 26.92 -12.67
CA TYR A 50 -6.10 25.97 -11.63
C TYR A 50 -4.99 24.94 -11.50
N ASN A 51 -4.62 24.62 -10.30
CA ASN A 51 -3.72 23.52 -9.99
C ASN A 51 -4.48 22.43 -9.24
N LEU A 52 -4.42 21.20 -9.74
CA LEU A 52 -5.00 20.03 -9.10
C LEU A 52 -3.92 19.27 -8.37
N ASP A 53 -3.96 19.32 -7.04
CA ASP A 53 -3.08 18.56 -6.19
C ASP A 53 -3.79 17.31 -5.65
N VAL A 54 -3.09 16.20 -5.67
CA VAL A 54 -3.49 14.98 -4.96
C VAL A 54 -2.62 14.87 -3.71
N TYR A 55 -3.25 14.72 -2.56
CA TYR A 55 -2.57 14.54 -1.29
C TYR A 55 -3.15 13.34 -0.55
N SER A 56 -2.37 12.77 0.36
CA SER A 56 -2.81 11.66 1.20
C SER A 56 -2.79 12.04 2.66
N THR A 57 -3.68 11.42 3.41
CA THR A 57 -3.69 11.42 4.87
C THR A 57 -4.00 10.02 5.36
N GLN A 58 -3.72 9.74 6.61
CA GLN A 58 -4.03 8.44 7.19
C GLN A 58 -5.40 8.45 7.87
N GLY A 59 -6.11 7.34 7.72
CA GLY A 59 -7.41 7.14 8.34
C GLY A 59 -7.73 5.67 8.57
N ASN A 60 -8.79 5.43 9.32
CA ASN A 60 -9.25 4.10 9.71
C ASN A 60 -10.18 3.50 8.65
N VAL A 61 -9.64 3.18 7.47
CA VAL A 61 -10.43 2.74 6.31
C VAL A 61 -10.09 1.33 5.84
N MET A 62 -9.07 0.72 6.42
CA MET A 62 -8.63 -0.61 6.02
C MET A 62 -9.36 -1.70 6.79
N LYS A 63 -9.75 -2.74 6.08
CA LYS A 63 -10.23 -4.00 6.61
C LYS A 63 -9.11 -5.03 6.54
N VAL A 64 -8.83 -5.68 7.65
CA VAL A 64 -7.83 -6.75 7.75
C VAL A 64 -8.51 -8.04 8.16
N CYS A 65 -8.27 -9.09 7.41
CA CYS A 65 -8.66 -10.45 7.78
C CYS A 65 -7.40 -11.32 7.82
N LYS A 66 -7.11 -11.88 8.98
CA LYS A 66 -6.06 -12.88 9.16
C LYS A 66 -6.71 -14.20 9.51
N GLU A 67 -6.31 -15.26 8.83
CA GLU A 67 -6.72 -16.62 9.17
C GLU A 67 -5.52 -17.55 9.02
N GLY A 68 -5.50 -18.60 9.84
CA GLY A 68 -4.39 -19.53 9.76
C GLY A 68 -4.59 -20.78 10.58
N VAL A 69 -3.71 -21.72 10.33
CA VAL A 69 -3.59 -22.96 11.07
C VAL A 69 -2.18 -23.07 11.58
N GLU A 70 -2.05 -23.26 12.88
CA GLU A 70 -0.79 -23.52 13.54
C GLU A 70 -0.82 -24.92 14.16
N PHE A 71 0.27 -25.64 14.04
CA PHE A 71 0.42 -26.96 14.64
C PHE A 71 1.81 -27.14 15.22
N GLN A 72 1.85 -27.95 16.25
CA GLN A 72 3.09 -28.40 16.88
C GLN A 72 3.04 -29.90 17.05
N PHE A 73 4.13 -30.55 16.69
CA PHE A 73 4.36 -31.94 16.94
C PHE A 73 5.66 -32.14 17.71
N ALA A 74 5.65 -32.94 18.75
CA ALA A 74 6.86 -33.34 19.46
C ALA A 74 6.87 -34.87 19.61
N SER A 75 7.90 -35.51 19.09
CA SER A 75 8.06 -36.94 19.24
C SER A 75 8.50 -37.32 20.66
N LYS A 76 8.21 -38.53 21.07
CA LYS A 76 9.02 -39.17 22.13
C LYS A 76 10.46 -39.33 21.60
N ARG A 77 11.41 -39.51 22.50
CA ARG A 77 12.77 -39.82 22.11
C ARG A 77 12.83 -41.08 21.26
N ILE A 78 13.40 -41.01 20.09
CA ILE A 78 13.63 -42.15 19.20
C ILE A 78 14.88 -42.85 19.73
N GLU A 79 14.73 -43.97 20.39
CA GLU A 79 15.82 -44.61 21.11
C GLU A 79 16.98 -45.08 20.20
N SER A 80 16.69 -45.52 18.99
CA SER A 80 17.74 -45.91 18.00
C SER A 80 18.63 -44.74 17.61
N LEU A 81 18.08 -43.53 17.51
CA LEU A 81 18.81 -42.30 17.11
C LEU A 81 19.22 -41.47 18.30
N LYS A 82 18.73 -41.79 19.49
CA LYS A 82 18.88 -40.98 20.70
C LYS A 82 18.40 -39.53 20.49
N THR A 83 17.46 -39.33 19.57
CA THR A 83 17.01 -38.01 19.07
C THR A 83 15.55 -37.79 19.38
N ARG A 84 15.22 -36.57 19.80
CA ARG A 84 13.88 -36.03 19.88
C ARG A 84 13.63 -35.11 18.70
N VAL A 85 12.49 -35.23 18.04
CA VAL A 85 12.10 -34.37 16.94
C VAL A 85 10.94 -33.47 17.40
N THR A 86 11.09 -32.20 17.24
CA THR A 86 10.01 -31.22 17.44
C THR A 86 9.79 -30.47 16.13
N MET A 87 8.54 -30.36 15.72
CA MET A 87 8.14 -29.67 14.50
C MET A 87 7.06 -28.65 14.82
N TYR A 88 7.24 -27.43 14.36
CA TYR A 88 6.24 -26.36 14.37
C TYR A 88 5.89 -26.05 12.93
N GLY A 89 4.62 -25.77 12.67
CA GLY A 89 4.19 -25.35 11.34
C GLY A 89 3.08 -24.32 11.46
N ALA A 90 3.07 -23.38 10.52
CA ALA A 90 2.03 -22.37 10.41
C ALA A 90 1.71 -22.11 8.95
N TRP A 91 0.44 -22.19 8.59
CA TRP A 91 -0.10 -21.62 7.38
C TRP A 91 -0.90 -20.37 7.76
N ILE A 92 -0.56 -19.25 7.18
CA ILE A 92 -1.18 -17.96 7.48
C ILE A 92 -1.61 -17.31 6.16
N LYS A 93 -2.84 -16.83 6.14
CA LYS A 93 -3.39 -15.99 5.07
C LYS A 93 -3.79 -14.65 5.67
N THR A 94 -3.34 -13.57 5.06
CA THR A 94 -3.70 -12.22 5.45
C THR A 94 -4.25 -11.48 4.24
N ILE A 95 -5.41 -10.85 4.41
CA ILE A 95 -6.04 -10.00 3.42
C ILE A 95 -6.14 -8.60 4.03
N TYR A 96 -5.57 -7.62 3.33
CA TYR A 96 -5.76 -6.20 3.58
C TYR A 96 -6.61 -5.66 2.45
N ASN A 97 -7.68 -4.96 2.77
CA ASN A 97 -8.55 -4.35 1.77
C ASN A 97 -9.06 -2.98 2.22
N SER A 98 -9.04 -2.01 1.33
CA SER A 98 -9.57 -0.67 1.57
C SER A 98 -10.67 -0.38 0.56
N ASP A 99 -11.83 0.05 1.06
CA ASP A 99 -12.97 0.49 0.25
C ASP A 99 -12.90 2.01 -0.05
N SER A 100 -11.83 2.68 0.38
CA SER A 100 -11.67 4.12 0.18
C SER A 100 -11.41 4.44 -1.29
N PRO A 101 -12.16 5.34 -1.92
CA PRO A 101 -11.87 5.81 -3.27
C PRO A 101 -10.47 6.38 -3.38
N GLN A 102 -9.82 6.19 -4.52
CA GLN A 102 -8.48 6.70 -4.76
C GLN A 102 -8.47 7.73 -5.87
N TYR A 103 -7.82 8.85 -5.60
CA TYR A 103 -7.56 9.89 -6.57
C TYR A 103 -6.13 9.75 -7.10
N LYS A 104 -5.97 9.73 -8.42
CA LYS A 104 -4.64 9.66 -9.04
C LYS A 104 -4.53 10.72 -10.12
N ALA A 105 -3.55 11.60 -9.98
CA ALA A 105 -3.17 12.51 -11.04
C ALA A 105 -2.57 11.72 -12.21
N SER A 106 -2.83 12.16 -13.43
CA SER A 106 -2.20 11.57 -14.61
C SER A 106 -0.69 11.82 -14.59
N SER A 107 0.08 10.76 -14.82
CA SER A 107 1.53 10.85 -15.04
C SER A 107 1.90 11.11 -16.50
N ILE A 108 0.90 11.15 -17.37
CA ILE A 108 1.10 11.36 -18.81
C ILE A 108 1.31 12.85 -19.07
N LEU A 109 2.35 13.17 -19.85
CA LEU A 109 2.60 14.49 -20.34
C LEU A 109 2.20 14.56 -21.82
N LEU A 110 1.40 15.55 -22.17
CA LEU A 110 1.09 15.88 -23.55
C LEU A 110 1.80 17.20 -23.89
N ASP A 111 2.66 17.20 -24.88
CA ASP A 111 3.49 18.36 -25.28
C ASP A 111 4.25 18.98 -24.08
N ASN A 112 4.84 18.13 -23.24
CA ASN A 112 5.51 18.51 -21.99
C ASN A 112 4.61 19.21 -20.95
N LYS A 113 3.30 19.14 -21.11
CA LYS A 113 2.32 19.66 -20.15
C LYS A 113 1.62 18.53 -19.45
N GLN A 114 1.51 18.63 -18.14
CA GLN A 114 0.75 17.68 -17.35
C GLN A 114 -0.76 17.79 -17.66
N LEU A 115 -1.42 16.66 -17.77
CA LEU A 115 -2.87 16.63 -17.96
C LEU A 115 -3.55 17.22 -16.71
N LYS A 116 -4.51 18.11 -16.94
CA LYS A 116 -5.16 18.89 -15.90
C LYS A 116 -6.46 18.24 -15.42
N TYR A 117 -6.41 16.93 -15.10
CA TYR A 117 -7.51 16.21 -14.49
C TYR A 117 -6.97 15.10 -13.56
N VAL A 118 -7.80 14.68 -12.61
CA VAL A 118 -7.51 13.62 -11.65
C VAL A 118 -8.50 12.49 -11.85
N GLY A 119 -8.00 11.28 -12.04
CA GLY A 119 -8.85 10.09 -12.13
C GLY A 119 -9.33 9.65 -10.75
N LEU A 120 -10.61 9.29 -10.66
CA LEU A 120 -11.22 8.67 -9.48
C LEU A 120 -11.39 7.17 -9.74
N TYR A 121 -10.83 6.36 -8.85
CA TYR A 121 -10.86 4.90 -8.90
C TYR A 121 -11.67 4.35 -7.74
N ASN A 122 -12.36 3.25 -7.96
CA ASN A 122 -13.03 2.52 -6.89
C ASN A 122 -12.03 2.00 -5.86
N GLY A 123 -12.50 1.91 -4.60
CA GLY A 123 -11.69 1.63 -3.44
C GLY A 123 -11.18 0.20 -3.28
N ASP A 124 -11.41 -0.72 -4.19
CA ASP A 124 -10.95 -2.11 -4.06
C ASP A 124 -9.41 -2.22 -4.16
N ASN A 125 -8.74 -1.65 -3.16
CA ASN A 125 -7.29 -1.69 -3.05
C ASN A 125 -6.87 -2.52 -1.87
N GLY A 126 -5.92 -3.41 -2.11
CA GLY A 126 -5.42 -4.22 -1.03
C GLY A 126 -4.35 -5.19 -1.46
N THR A 127 -3.99 -6.05 -0.53
CA THR A 127 -3.07 -7.17 -0.76
C THR A 127 -3.58 -8.41 -0.07
N GLU A 128 -3.42 -9.54 -0.74
CA GLU A 128 -3.54 -10.85 -0.13
C GLU A 128 -2.15 -11.49 -0.07
N SER A 129 -1.78 -11.97 1.10
CA SER A 129 -0.55 -12.73 1.29
C SER A 129 -0.86 -14.07 1.95
N GLN A 130 -0.15 -15.09 1.53
CA GLN A 130 -0.23 -16.42 2.11
C GLN A 130 1.19 -16.97 2.28
N ALA A 131 1.42 -17.67 3.39
CA ALA A 131 2.67 -18.35 3.63
C ALA A 131 2.45 -19.65 4.38
N PHE A 132 3.23 -20.67 4.05
CA PHE A 132 3.33 -21.90 4.82
C PHE A 132 4.78 -22.16 5.20
N ASN A 133 5.03 -22.15 6.50
CA ASN A 133 6.35 -22.34 7.06
C ASN A 133 6.35 -23.49 8.04
N THR A 134 7.48 -24.22 8.11
CA THR A 134 7.74 -25.19 9.15
C THR A 134 9.13 -24.98 9.75
N ASN A 135 9.24 -25.30 11.02
CA ASN A 135 10.51 -25.31 11.73
C ASN A 135 10.67 -26.69 12.39
N PHE A 136 11.78 -27.34 12.09
CA PHE A 136 12.18 -28.62 12.65
C PHE A 136 13.32 -28.41 13.64
N MET A 137 13.23 -29.09 14.78
CA MET A 137 14.28 -29.11 15.79
C MET A 137 14.59 -30.56 16.13
N PHE A 138 15.85 -30.91 16.09
CA PHE A 138 16.37 -32.23 16.39
C PHE A 138 17.35 -32.13 17.57
N ASP A 139 17.00 -32.75 18.70
CA ASP A 139 17.83 -32.82 19.90
C ASP A 139 18.36 -34.24 20.04
N THR A 140 19.64 -34.39 19.78
CA THR A 140 20.36 -35.70 19.83
C THR A 140 21.25 -35.74 21.04
N TYR A 141 21.08 -36.72 21.92
CA TYR A 141 21.90 -36.91 23.08
C TYR A 141 23.00 -37.95 22.83
N ILE A 142 24.25 -37.51 22.94
CA ILE A 142 25.45 -38.32 22.72
C ILE A 142 25.94 -38.81 24.10
N GLN A 143 25.51 -40.03 24.47
CA GLN A 143 25.77 -40.59 25.81
C GLN A 143 27.25 -40.65 26.18
N ARG A 144 28.11 -41.04 25.24
CA ARG A 144 29.57 -41.16 25.48
C ARG A 144 30.25 -39.86 25.87
N LEU A 145 29.68 -38.75 25.43
CA LEU A 145 30.26 -37.43 25.67
C LEU A 145 29.46 -36.60 26.68
N GLY A 146 28.31 -37.11 27.13
CA GLY A 146 27.41 -36.34 27.99
C GLY A 146 26.87 -35.05 27.35
N LEU A 147 26.81 -35.00 26.01
CA LEU A 147 26.45 -33.80 25.29
C LEU A 147 25.09 -33.96 24.60
N THR A 148 24.34 -32.85 24.52
CA THR A 148 23.18 -32.73 23.66
C THR A 148 23.53 -31.87 22.46
N PHE A 149 23.31 -32.39 21.26
CA PHE A 149 23.48 -31.68 20.00
C PHE A 149 22.11 -31.28 19.47
N SER A 150 21.86 -30.00 19.36
CA SER A 150 20.59 -29.44 18.83
C SER A 150 20.80 -28.87 17.45
N THR A 151 20.00 -29.30 16.49
CA THR A 151 19.98 -28.76 15.12
C THR A 151 18.59 -28.27 14.80
N SER A 152 18.49 -27.13 14.16
CA SER A 152 17.22 -26.60 13.67
C SER A 152 17.27 -26.37 12.17
N ALA A 153 16.13 -26.62 11.51
CA ALA A 153 15.95 -26.33 10.07
C ALA A 153 14.61 -25.61 9.89
N GLN A 154 14.63 -24.48 9.25
CA GLN A 154 13.43 -23.71 8.90
C GLN A 154 13.19 -23.85 7.40
N CYS A 155 11.94 -24.13 7.02
CA CYS A 155 11.54 -24.25 5.64
C CYS A 155 10.31 -23.40 5.36
N THR A 156 10.38 -22.59 4.31
CA THR A 156 9.23 -21.92 3.70
C THR A 156 8.83 -22.70 2.48
N TRP A 157 7.72 -23.40 2.58
CA TRP A 157 7.22 -24.30 1.52
C TRP A 157 6.46 -23.54 0.44
N TYR A 158 5.76 -22.50 0.87
CA TYR A 158 4.88 -21.75 0.02
C TYR A 158 4.81 -20.31 0.49
N THR A 159 4.92 -19.39 -0.43
CA THR A 159 4.61 -17.98 -0.24
C THR A 159 3.95 -17.45 -1.50
N ASN A 160 2.87 -16.72 -1.32
CA ASN A 160 2.18 -16.03 -2.40
C ASN A 160 1.76 -14.65 -1.92
N ARG A 161 1.92 -13.67 -2.78
CA ARG A 161 1.42 -12.31 -2.56
C ARG A 161 0.81 -11.81 -3.85
N ARG A 162 -0.41 -11.35 -3.78
CA ARG A 162 -1.09 -10.70 -4.89
C ARG A 162 -1.67 -9.37 -4.45
N ASN A 163 -1.65 -8.42 -5.35
CA ASN A 163 -2.34 -7.15 -5.15
C ASN A 163 -3.80 -7.33 -5.54
N LEU A 164 -4.69 -6.83 -4.69
CA LEU A 164 -6.12 -6.77 -4.92
C LEU A 164 -6.44 -5.35 -5.42
N TRP A 165 -5.93 -5.02 -6.60
CA TRP A 165 -6.19 -3.72 -7.16
C TRP A 165 -7.49 -3.73 -7.96
N ASN A 166 -8.13 -2.55 -8.04
CA ASN A 166 -9.15 -2.33 -9.04
C ASN A 166 -8.59 -2.63 -10.45
N ASN A 167 -9.44 -2.75 -11.42
CA ASN A 167 -9.08 -3.08 -12.82
C ASN A 167 -8.17 -2.02 -13.49
N GLY A 168 -7.78 -0.96 -12.77
CA GLY A 168 -6.97 0.14 -13.29
C GLY A 168 -7.75 1.14 -14.16
N VAL A 169 -9.07 0.93 -14.30
CA VAL A 169 -9.95 1.83 -15.04
C VAL A 169 -10.60 2.80 -14.06
N PRO A 170 -10.45 4.11 -14.26
CA PRO A 170 -11.12 5.10 -13.43
C PRO A 170 -12.63 5.08 -13.71
N VAL A 171 -13.44 5.28 -12.67
CA VAL A 171 -14.90 5.37 -12.79
C VAL A 171 -15.37 6.76 -13.20
N SER A 172 -14.58 7.78 -12.86
CA SER A 172 -14.83 9.17 -13.19
C SER A 172 -13.52 9.96 -13.15
N TYR A 173 -13.56 11.20 -13.61
CA TYR A 173 -12.43 12.12 -13.47
C TYR A 173 -12.94 13.47 -12.92
N ILE A 174 -12.02 14.20 -12.33
CA ILE A 174 -12.25 15.53 -11.79
C ILE A 174 -11.46 16.51 -12.64
N ASP A 175 -12.13 17.53 -13.12
CA ASP A 175 -11.52 18.58 -13.92
C ASP A 175 -10.88 19.68 -13.05
N GLN A 176 -10.34 20.71 -13.69
CA GLN A 176 -9.68 21.83 -13.02
C GLN A 176 -10.61 22.65 -12.13
N SER A 177 -11.92 22.71 -12.47
CA SER A 177 -12.93 23.41 -11.68
C SER A 177 -13.31 22.65 -10.42
N GLY A 178 -12.94 21.36 -10.32
CA GLY A 178 -13.33 20.46 -9.24
C GLY A 178 -14.63 19.72 -9.52
N GLU A 179 -15.18 19.79 -10.73
CA GLU A 179 -16.36 19.04 -11.13
C GLU A 179 -16.02 17.61 -11.50
N THR A 180 -16.88 16.68 -11.08
CA THR A 180 -16.73 15.25 -11.37
C THR A 180 -17.51 14.87 -12.62
N HIS A 181 -16.81 14.26 -13.56
CA HIS A 181 -17.37 13.81 -14.83
C HIS A 181 -17.21 12.30 -14.97
N PRO A 182 -18.22 11.57 -15.48
CA PRO A 182 -18.07 10.14 -15.77
C PRO A 182 -17.10 9.95 -16.94
N PHE A 183 -16.32 8.89 -16.92
CA PHE A 183 -15.60 8.46 -18.11
C PHE A 183 -16.60 8.01 -19.16
N ARG A 184 -16.37 8.44 -20.39
CA ARG A 184 -17.13 7.96 -21.55
C ARG A 184 -16.49 6.66 -22.03
N GLU A 185 -17.30 5.63 -22.16
CA GLU A 185 -16.92 4.39 -22.85
C GLU A 185 -16.74 4.62 -24.35
#